data_5f6e5a8c1fd37cdb8afa170f47a4078a
#
_entry.id   5f6e5a8c1fd37cdb8afa170f47a4078a
#
_cell.length_a   1.000
_cell.length_b   1.000
_cell.length_c   1.000
_cell.angle_alpha   90.00
_cell.angle_beta   90.00
_cell.angle_gamma   90.00
#
_symmetry.space_group_name_H-M   'P 1'
#
loop_
_entity.id
_entity.type
_entity.pdbx_description
1 polymer ?
#
loop_
_entity_poly.entity_id
_entity_poly.type
_entity_poly.pdbx_seq_one_letter_code
_entity_poly.pdbx_strand_id
1 'polypeptide(L)'
;MKEVNNLYNSIVSDLETAGRDSRYHADADEPDPRYKSYGVRADGRKLIIRTHRKAIRDLQRQEQLELARELIESEYGEQQSIALFILEPHVEY
;
A
#
# COMPACT_ATOMS: atom_id res chain seq x y z
N MET A 1 -15.98 4.65 5.97
CA MET A 1 -16.33 3.23 6.18
C MET A 1 -15.32 2.62 7.13
N LYS A 2 -15.81 1.94 8.15
CA LYS A 2 -14.96 1.42 9.24
C LYS A 2 -13.98 0.36 8.74
N GLU A 3 -14.42 -0.55 7.89
CA GLU A 3 -13.59 -1.61 7.33
C GLU A 3 -12.48 -1.05 6.44
N VAL A 4 -12.78 -0.04 5.66
CA VAL A 4 -11.79 0.65 4.82
C VAL A 4 -10.74 1.32 5.68
N ASN A 5 -11.15 2.05 6.72
CA ASN A 5 -10.22 2.72 7.64
C ASN A 5 -9.33 1.72 8.39
N ASN A 6 -9.90 0.62 8.87
CA ASN A 6 -9.14 -0.41 9.56
C ASN A 6 -8.11 -1.04 8.64
N LEU A 7 -8.49 -1.35 7.40
CA LEU A 7 -7.58 -1.96 6.43
C LEU A 7 -6.49 -0.97 6.00
N TYR A 8 -6.85 0.28 5.78
CA TYR A 8 -5.88 1.35 5.49
C TYR A 8 -4.83 1.44 6.60
N ASN A 9 -5.28 1.51 7.85
CA ASN A 9 -4.38 1.62 9.00
C ASN A 9 -3.48 0.39 9.13
N SER A 10 -4.00 -0.80 8.86
CA SER A 10 -3.22 -2.04 8.89
C SER A 10 -2.14 -2.05 7.81
N ILE A 11 -2.46 -1.62 6.60
CA ILE A 11 -1.51 -1.53 5.50
C ILE A 11 -0.40 -0.52 5.83
N VAL A 12 -0.76 0.65 6.32
CA VAL A 12 0.22 1.69 6.71
C VAL A 12 1.12 1.19 7.83
N SER A 13 0.56 0.53 8.85
CA SER A 13 1.32 -0.06 9.95
C SER A 13 2.33 -1.09 9.43
N ASP A 14 1.92 -1.95 8.50
CA ASP A 14 2.80 -2.95 7.91
C ASP A 14 3.92 -2.31 7.09
N LEU A 15 3.62 -1.23 6.35
CA LEU A 15 4.63 -0.48 5.62
C LEU A 15 5.66 0.16 6.56
N GLU A 16 5.21 0.75 7.66
CA GLU A 16 6.11 1.33 8.66
C GLU A 16 7.01 0.27 9.27
N THR A 17 6.44 -0.88 9.61
CA THR A 17 7.18 -2.01 10.18
C THR A 17 8.20 -2.56 9.18
N ALA A 18 7.79 -2.79 7.94
CA ALA A 18 8.68 -3.28 6.89
C ALA A 18 9.81 -2.29 6.58
N GLY A 19 9.51 -1.00 6.62
CA GLY A 19 10.52 0.04 6.42
C GLY A 19 11.58 0.07 7.52
N ARG A 20 11.24 -0.41 8.71
CA ARG A 20 12.18 -0.56 9.83
C ARG A 20 12.90 -1.92 9.84
N ASP A 21 12.34 -2.92 9.15
CA ASP A 21 12.94 -4.26 9.07
C ASP A 21 14.00 -4.27 7.98
N SER A 22 15.25 -4.54 8.35
CA SER A 22 16.39 -4.49 7.42
C SER A 22 16.26 -5.45 6.23
N ARG A 23 15.45 -6.50 6.35
CA ARG A 23 15.24 -7.45 5.24
C ARG A 23 14.45 -6.86 4.09
N TYR A 24 13.60 -5.88 4.37
CA TYR A 24 12.72 -5.26 3.38
C TYR A 24 13.07 -3.81 3.10
N HIS A 25 14.05 -3.28 3.81
CA HIS A 25 14.48 -1.90 3.65
C HIS A 25 15.24 -1.74 2.34
N ALA A 26 14.84 -0.76 1.54
CA ALA A 26 15.56 -0.42 0.33
C ALA A 26 16.90 0.20 0.70
N ASP A 27 17.99 -0.27 0.07
CA ASP A 27 19.28 0.41 0.18
C ASP A 27 19.12 1.79 -0.43
N ALA A 28 19.12 2.79 0.44
CA ALA A 28 18.83 4.14 0.02
C ALA A 28 20.04 4.78 -0.65
N ASP A 29 19.98 4.91 -1.94
CA ASP A 29 20.47 6.12 -2.54
C ASP A 29 19.63 7.26 -1.96
N GLU A 30 20.18 8.45 -1.80
CA GLU A 30 19.49 9.56 -1.20
C GLU A 30 18.05 9.68 -1.71
N PRO A 31 17.05 9.66 -0.84
CA PRO A 31 15.66 9.75 -1.29
C PRO A 31 15.45 11.10 -1.99
N ASP A 32 14.76 11.05 -3.14
CA ASP A 32 14.34 12.28 -3.80
C ASP A 32 13.45 13.07 -2.83
N PRO A 33 13.81 14.32 -2.48
CA PRO A 33 13.04 15.09 -1.50
C PRO A 33 11.61 15.39 -1.94
N ARG A 34 11.27 15.16 -3.21
CA ARG A 34 9.91 15.34 -3.73
C ARG A 34 8.99 14.16 -3.42
N TYR A 35 9.54 13.02 -3.02
CA TYR A 35 8.78 11.80 -2.77
C TYR A 35 9.04 11.30 -1.37
N LYS A 36 7.97 11.02 -0.64
CA LYS A 36 8.06 10.31 0.63
C LYS A 36 8.10 8.82 0.39
N SER A 37 8.84 8.10 1.22
CA SER A 37 8.95 6.65 1.14
C SER A 37 9.17 6.07 2.52
N TYR A 38 8.58 4.89 2.76
CA TYR A 38 8.89 4.08 3.93
C TYR A 38 10.22 3.32 3.77
N GLY A 39 10.79 3.33 2.56
CA GLY A 39 11.99 2.56 2.27
C GLY A 39 11.74 1.06 2.11
N VAL A 40 10.53 0.67 1.72
CA VAL A 40 10.16 -0.74 1.56
C VAL A 40 10.45 -1.20 0.14
N ARG A 41 11.21 -2.29 0.00
CA ARG A 41 11.54 -2.88 -1.29
C ARG A 41 10.33 -3.59 -1.90
N ALA A 42 10.43 -3.94 -3.18
CA ALA A 42 9.36 -4.60 -3.92
C ALA A 42 8.89 -5.91 -3.27
N ASP A 43 9.82 -6.70 -2.72
CA ASP A 43 9.47 -7.95 -2.03
C ASP A 43 8.67 -7.70 -0.75
N GLY A 44 9.01 -6.66 -0.01
CA GLY A 44 8.23 -6.25 1.18
C GLY A 44 6.83 -5.77 0.81
N ARG A 45 6.70 -4.98 -0.26
CA ARG A 45 5.38 -4.54 -0.75
C ARG A 45 4.52 -5.73 -1.20
N LYS A 46 5.10 -6.68 -1.92
CA LYS A 46 4.39 -7.89 -2.35
C LYS A 46 3.90 -8.71 -1.17
N LEU A 47 4.70 -8.81 -0.11
CA LEU A 47 4.31 -9.52 1.10
C LEU A 47 3.11 -8.84 1.77
N ILE A 48 3.12 -7.52 1.87
CA ILE A 48 2.01 -6.73 2.44
C ILE A 48 0.74 -6.94 1.62
N ILE A 49 0.83 -6.85 0.30
CA ILE A 49 -0.30 -7.09 -0.60
C ILE A 49 -0.86 -8.50 -0.38
N ARG A 50 0.02 -9.51 -0.31
CA ARG A 50 -0.39 -10.89 -0.08
C ARG A 50 -1.10 -11.06 1.25
N THR A 51 -0.60 -10.43 2.30
CA THR A 51 -1.16 -10.49 3.65
C THR A 51 -2.59 -9.94 3.68
N HIS A 52 -2.85 -8.86 2.94
CA HIS A 52 -4.16 -8.18 2.96
C HIS A 52 -5.05 -8.54 1.78
N ARG A 53 -4.59 -9.40 0.88
CA ARG A 53 -5.27 -9.69 -0.39
C ARG A 53 -6.71 -10.18 -0.18
N LYS A 54 -6.90 -11.11 0.75
CA LYS A 54 -8.24 -11.65 1.03
C LYS A 54 -9.17 -10.58 1.59
N ALA A 55 -8.69 -9.80 2.55
CA ALA A 55 -9.48 -8.72 3.15
C ALA A 55 -9.88 -7.68 2.10
N ILE A 56 -8.98 -7.35 1.18
CA ILE A 56 -9.28 -6.44 0.08
C ILE A 56 -10.35 -7.01 -0.85
N ARG A 57 -10.23 -8.30 -1.21
CA ARG A 57 -11.21 -8.96 -2.08
C ARG A 57 -12.60 -9.06 -1.45
N ASP A 58 -12.65 -9.19 -0.13
CA ASP A 58 -13.92 -9.30 0.60
C ASP A 58 -14.65 -7.97 0.72
N LEU A 59 -13.98 -6.85 0.43
CA LEU A 59 -14.63 -5.55 0.35
C LEU A 59 -15.51 -5.46 -0.87
N GLN A 60 -16.61 -4.68 -0.75
CA GLN A 60 -17.42 -4.32 -1.90
C GLN A 60 -16.60 -3.44 -2.86
N ARG A 61 -16.97 -3.43 -4.13
CA ARG A 61 -16.28 -2.64 -5.16
C ARG A 61 -16.08 -1.19 -4.73
N GLN A 62 -17.12 -0.55 -4.22
CA GLN A 62 -17.07 0.83 -3.77
C GLN A 62 -16.07 1.03 -2.64
N GLU A 63 -15.99 0.08 -1.72
CA GLU A 63 -15.04 0.11 -0.61
C GLU A 63 -13.60 -0.08 -1.11
N GLN A 64 -13.39 -0.96 -2.08
CA GLN A 64 -12.08 -1.14 -2.71
C GLN A 64 -11.60 0.15 -3.38
N LEU A 65 -12.48 0.83 -4.10
CA LEU A 65 -12.16 2.09 -4.75
C LEU A 65 -11.86 3.19 -3.74
N GLU A 66 -12.59 3.23 -2.63
CA GLU A 66 -12.33 4.19 -1.55
C GLU A 66 -10.98 3.94 -0.88
N LEU A 67 -10.65 2.68 -0.60
CA LEU A 67 -9.34 2.31 -0.07
C LEU A 67 -8.21 2.73 -1.00
N ALA A 68 -8.34 2.45 -2.28
CA ALA A 68 -7.35 2.83 -3.29
C ALA A 68 -7.19 4.35 -3.35
N ARG A 69 -8.29 5.09 -3.28
CA ARG A 69 -8.26 6.55 -3.26
C ARG A 69 -7.48 7.09 -2.07
N GLU A 70 -7.77 6.59 -0.88
CA GLU A 70 -7.05 7.00 0.33
C GLU A 70 -5.54 6.71 0.22
N LEU A 71 -5.19 5.56 -0.34
CA LEU A 71 -3.78 5.20 -0.55
C LEU A 71 -3.10 6.10 -1.59
N ILE A 72 -3.80 6.45 -2.67
CA ILE A 72 -3.27 7.33 -3.73
C ILE A 72 -3.07 8.76 -3.24
N GLU A 73 -3.96 9.26 -2.41
CA GLU A 73 -3.88 10.61 -1.85
C GLU A 73 -2.68 10.78 -0.92
N SER A 74 -2.06 9.68 -0.50
CA SER A 74 -0.84 9.70 0.28
C SER A 74 0.35 10.18 -0.56
N GLU A 75 1.30 10.83 0.10
CA GLU A 75 2.57 11.22 -0.52
C GLU A 75 3.58 10.07 -0.62
N TYR A 76 3.28 8.91 -0.04
CA TYR A 76 4.19 7.76 0.00
C TYR A 76 4.04 6.89 -1.24
N GLY A 77 5.15 6.66 -1.94
CA GLY A 77 5.16 5.86 -3.17
C GLY A 77 4.68 4.43 -2.97
N GLU A 78 5.00 3.82 -1.84
CA GLU A 78 4.54 2.45 -1.53
C GLU A 78 3.03 2.35 -1.42
N GLN A 79 2.37 3.36 -0.81
CA GLN A 79 0.92 3.39 -0.73
C GLN A 79 0.30 3.54 -2.12
N GLN A 80 0.87 4.37 -2.97
CA GLN A 80 0.41 4.55 -4.34
C GLN A 80 0.55 3.26 -5.15
N SER A 81 1.64 2.52 -4.97
CA SER A 81 1.86 1.22 -5.62
C SER A 81 0.79 0.20 -5.21
N ILE A 82 0.45 0.15 -3.94
CA ILE A 82 -0.60 -0.75 -3.43
C ILE A 82 -1.96 -0.35 -4.00
N ALA A 83 -2.23 0.94 -4.10
CA ALA A 83 -3.47 1.45 -4.71
C ALA A 83 -3.61 1.00 -6.16
N LEU A 84 -2.54 1.04 -6.94
CA LEU A 84 -2.56 0.56 -8.31
C LEU A 84 -2.90 -0.92 -8.40
N PHE A 85 -2.37 -1.72 -7.48
CA PHE A 85 -2.72 -3.14 -7.39
C PHE A 85 -4.23 -3.34 -7.14
N ILE A 86 -4.81 -2.55 -6.23
CA ILE A 86 -6.24 -2.62 -5.91
C ILE A 86 -7.09 -2.21 -7.11
N LEU A 87 -6.66 -1.19 -7.85
CA LEU A 87 -7.41 -0.64 -8.99
C LEU A 87 -7.33 -1.53 -10.24
N GLU A 88 -6.33 -2.37 -10.37
CA GLU A 88 -6.10 -3.17 -11.57
C GLU A 88 -7.34 -3.96 -12.02
N PRO A 89 -8.06 -4.68 -11.14
CA PRO A 89 -9.26 -5.42 -11.55
C PRO A 89 -10.42 -4.53 -12.00
N HIS A 90 -10.39 -3.24 -11.71
CA HIS A 90 -11.46 -2.29 -12.02
C HIS A 90 -11.19 -1.46 -13.28
N VAL A 91 -10.01 -1.66 -13.89
CA VAL A 91 -9.65 -0.95 -15.12
C VAL A 91 -10.28 -1.67 -16.32
N GLU A 92 -11.03 -0.92 -17.13
CA GLU A 92 -11.56 -1.42 -18.39
C GLU A 92 -10.54 -1.17 -19.50
N TYR A 93 -10.25 -2.23 -20.25
CA TYR A 93 -9.37 -2.16 -21.40
C TYR A 93 -10.17 -2.07 -22.69
#